data_f3e9a4120d7000481b71a33b5afb8d4e
#
_entry.id   f3e9a4120d7000481b71a33b5afb8d4e
#
_cell.length_a   1.000
_cell.length_b   1.000
_cell.length_c   1.000
_cell.angle_alpha   90.00
_cell.angle_beta   90.00
_cell.angle_gamma   90.00
#
_symmetry.space_group_name_H-M   'P 1'
#
loop_
_entity.id
_entity.type
_entity.pdbx_description
1 polymer ?
#
loop_
_entity_poly.entity_id
_entity_poly.type
_entity_poly.pdbx_seq_one_letter_code
_entity_poly.pdbx_strand_id
1 'polypeptide(L)'
;MDLSNSINRVMVSINSNKSISKSDDKNKWKLTDSIKEKITELAKKDAENNIYMGNVFMNLRKAEVAKVAPNRAALIGKFNQSMSSGNMGDMKEIQEADKRWLCILFGIPYEAEYQGEGTGSAIHIYNKGGEEVLTYTQGVGWHEKETKAETGVHSALKLAYYEAYHDARKALNTGTNVEITNENVVVQSNFDMKA
;
A
#
# COMPACT_ATOMS: atom_id res chain seq x y z
N MET A 1 24.84 8.68 59.95
CA MET A 1 25.08 7.47 59.13
C MET A 1 24.43 7.73 57.78
N ASP A 2 25.22 8.25 56.87
CA ASP A 2 24.80 8.56 55.49
C ASP A 2 24.96 7.31 54.62
N LEU A 3 23.88 6.87 54.04
CA LEU A 3 23.89 5.86 53.00
C LEU A 3 23.56 6.50 51.65
N SER A 4 24.59 7.02 51.01
CA SER A 4 24.55 7.47 49.63
C SER A 4 24.46 6.28 48.69
N ASN A 5 23.31 6.02 48.15
CA ASN A 5 23.12 5.03 47.07
C ASN A 5 23.53 5.65 45.73
N SER A 6 24.75 5.35 45.33
CA SER A 6 25.24 5.62 43.97
C SER A 6 24.54 4.71 42.97
N ILE A 7 23.59 5.25 42.23
CA ILE A 7 23.04 4.58 41.06
C ILE A 7 24.00 4.81 39.87
N ASN A 8 24.79 3.78 39.58
CA ASN A 8 25.60 3.72 38.38
C ASN A 8 24.68 3.65 37.14
N ARG A 9 24.51 4.82 36.49
CA ARG A 9 23.92 4.92 35.17
C ARG A 9 24.92 4.41 34.14
N VAL A 10 24.79 3.16 33.73
CA VAL A 10 25.49 2.64 32.56
C VAL A 10 24.85 3.29 31.31
N MET A 11 25.52 4.30 30.79
CA MET A 11 25.23 4.83 29.45
C MET A 11 25.74 3.82 28.44
N VAL A 12 24.86 2.99 27.91
CA VAL A 12 25.15 2.22 26.69
C VAL A 12 24.98 3.16 25.51
N SER A 13 26.10 3.69 25.05
CA SER A 13 26.17 4.44 23.79
C SER A 13 26.01 3.45 22.63
N ILE A 14 24.79 3.31 22.11
CA ILE A 14 24.57 2.52 20.89
C ILE A 14 24.87 3.44 19.70
N ASN A 15 26.14 3.46 19.31
CA ASN A 15 26.56 4.02 18.04
C ASN A 15 26.20 3.04 16.93
N SER A 16 24.97 3.08 16.45
CA SER A 16 24.52 2.33 15.27
C SER A 16 24.43 3.28 14.07
N ASN A 17 25.57 3.78 13.62
CA ASN A 17 25.70 4.25 12.23
C ASN A 17 25.73 3.03 11.31
N LYS A 18 24.61 2.34 11.18
CA LYS A 18 24.40 1.41 10.09
C LYS A 18 23.93 2.25 8.90
N SER A 19 24.86 2.63 8.05
CA SER A 19 24.56 3.15 6.72
C SER A 19 23.66 2.15 6.01
N ILE A 20 22.37 2.45 5.94
CA ILE A 20 21.42 1.67 5.15
C ILE A 20 21.83 1.90 3.71
N SER A 21 22.48 0.91 3.12
CA SER A 21 22.81 0.90 1.71
C SER A 21 21.49 0.97 0.92
N LYS A 22 21.29 2.05 0.20
CA LYS A 22 20.12 2.29 -0.68
C LYS A 22 19.99 1.32 -1.86
N SER A 23 20.84 0.27 -1.94
CA SER A 23 20.92 -0.64 -3.08
C SER A 23 20.05 -1.89 -2.99
N ASP A 24 19.57 -2.28 -1.80
CA ASP A 24 18.88 -3.56 -1.63
C ASP A 24 17.35 -3.49 -1.83
N ASP A 25 16.76 -2.30 -1.84
CA ASP A 25 15.30 -2.14 -1.93
C ASP A 25 14.73 -2.26 -3.36
N LYS A 26 15.54 -2.06 -4.40
CA LYS A 26 15.06 -2.09 -5.79
C LYS A 26 14.67 -3.49 -6.31
N ASN A 27 15.04 -4.56 -5.60
CA ASN A 27 14.83 -5.95 -6.04
C ASN A 27 13.83 -6.74 -5.20
N LYS A 28 13.28 -6.17 -4.16
CA LYS A 28 12.45 -6.89 -3.18
C LYS A 28 11.08 -7.30 -3.73
N TRP A 29 10.55 -6.54 -4.68
CA TRP A 29 9.19 -6.73 -5.23
C TRP A 29 9.25 -6.97 -6.75
N LYS A 30 9.99 -8.02 -7.15
CA LYS A 30 10.09 -8.39 -8.57
C LYS A 30 8.78 -9.01 -9.04
N LEU A 31 8.21 -8.42 -10.08
CA LEU A 31 7.10 -9.02 -10.80
C LEU A 31 7.62 -10.23 -11.60
N THR A 32 6.82 -11.29 -11.66
CA THR A 32 7.10 -12.42 -12.55
C THR A 32 7.00 -12.00 -14.02
N ASP A 33 7.68 -12.70 -14.89
CA ASP A 33 7.66 -12.37 -16.33
C ASP A 33 6.24 -12.48 -16.90
N SER A 34 5.46 -13.48 -16.47
CA SER A 34 4.05 -13.63 -16.87
C SER A 34 3.19 -12.42 -16.45
N ILE A 35 3.44 -11.82 -15.28
CA ILE A 35 2.72 -10.60 -14.85
C ILE A 35 3.16 -9.39 -15.67
N LYS A 36 4.46 -9.27 -15.98
CA LYS A 36 4.97 -8.19 -16.84
C LYS A 36 4.40 -8.27 -18.25
N GLU A 37 4.34 -9.46 -18.85
CA GLU A 37 3.70 -9.68 -20.15
C GLU A 37 2.25 -9.23 -20.15
N LYS A 38 1.45 -9.67 -19.17
CA LYS A 38 0.06 -9.23 -19.03
C LYS A 38 -0.08 -7.72 -18.89
N ILE A 39 0.78 -7.09 -18.10
CA ILE A 39 0.78 -5.64 -17.92
C ILE A 39 1.09 -4.95 -19.26
N THR A 40 2.07 -5.46 -20.01
CA THR A 40 2.47 -4.91 -21.31
C THR A 40 1.33 -5.00 -22.33
N GLU A 41 0.63 -6.14 -22.40
CA GLU A 41 -0.55 -6.30 -23.26
C GLU A 41 -1.68 -5.33 -22.89
N LEU A 42 -1.99 -5.21 -21.58
CA LEU A 42 -3.02 -4.30 -21.10
C LEU A 42 -2.67 -2.84 -21.36
N ALA A 43 -1.43 -2.46 -21.09
CA ALA A 43 -0.95 -1.09 -21.32
C ALA A 43 -0.99 -0.72 -22.81
N LYS A 44 -0.63 -1.64 -23.71
CA LYS A 44 -0.71 -1.45 -25.15
C LYS A 44 -2.16 -1.25 -25.61
N LYS A 45 -3.08 -2.14 -25.17
CA LYS A 45 -4.50 -2.02 -25.48
C LYS A 45 -5.11 -0.73 -24.95
N ASP A 46 -4.75 -0.33 -23.73
CA ASP A 46 -5.21 0.92 -23.14
C ASP A 46 -4.66 2.14 -23.92
N ALA A 47 -3.40 2.08 -24.37
CA ALA A 47 -2.78 3.12 -25.20
C ALA A 47 -3.47 3.27 -26.56
N GLU A 48 -3.82 2.17 -27.23
CA GLU A 48 -4.57 2.14 -28.49
C GLU A 48 -5.96 2.79 -28.34
N ASN A 49 -6.62 2.57 -27.19
CA ASN A 49 -7.93 3.14 -26.89
C ASN A 49 -7.89 4.51 -26.22
N ASN A 50 -6.71 5.11 -26.07
CA ASN A 50 -6.51 6.38 -25.37
C ASN A 50 -7.02 6.37 -23.91
N ILE A 51 -6.93 5.23 -23.24
CA ILE A 51 -7.30 5.03 -21.84
C ILE A 51 -6.00 4.93 -21.03
N TYR A 52 -5.94 5.56 -19.85
CA TYR A 52 -4.83 5.39 -18.93
C TYR A 52 -5.29 4.64 -17.68
N MET A 53 -4.59 3.56 -17.31
CA MET A 53 -4.95 2.68 -16.20
C MET A 53 -6.38 2.14 -16.29
N GLY A 54 -6.69 1.47 -17.40
CA GLY A 54 -7.99 0.87 -17.64
C GLY A 54 -8.43 -0.11 -16.55
N ASN A 55 -9.73 -0.36 -16.45
CA ASN A 55 -10.33 -1.18 -15.40
C ASN A 55 -9.71 -2.58 -15.28
N VAL A 56 -9.28 -3.18 -16.39
CA VAL A 56 -8.68 -4.52 -16.39
C VAL A 56 -7.33 -4.50 -15.69
N PHE A 57 -6.50 -3.49 -15.95
CA PHE A 57 -5.25 -3.31 -15.23
C PHE A 57 -5.49 -3.01 -13.74
N MET A 58 -6.48 -2.18 -13.41
CA MET A 58 -6.82 -1.87 -12.02
C MET A 58 -7.25 -3.12 -11.25
N ASN A 59 -8.00 -4.02 -11.88
CA ASN A 59 -8.41 -5.30 -11.30
C ASN A 59 -7.21 -6.24 -11.12
N LEU A 60 -6.33 -6.35 -12.11
CA LEU A 60 -5.08 -7.11 -12.00
C LEU A 60 -4.25 -6.61 -10.82
N ARG A 61 -4.05 -5.29 -10.72
CA ARG A 61 -3.31 -4.67 -9.63
C ARG A 61 -3.90 -5.01 -8.26
N LYS A 62 -5.21 -4.88 -8.11
CA LYS A 62 -5.92 -5.24 -6.87
C LYS A 62 -5.72 -6.71 -6.50
N ALA A 63 -5.81 -7.61 -7.48
CA ALA A 63 -5.61 -9.05 -7.26
C ALA A 63 -4.18 -9.39 -6.85
N GLU A 64 -3.17 -8.77 -7.45
CA GLU A 64 -1.76 -9.03 -7.11
C GLU A 64 -1.41 -8.46 -5.71
N VAL A 65 -1.90 -7.27 -5.38
CA VAL A 65 -1.71 -6.69 -4.03
C VAL A 65 -2.40 -7.56 -2.97
N ALA A 66 -3.59 -8.08 -3.25
CA ALA A 66 -4.31 -8.96 -2.32
C ALA A 66 -3.54 -10.24 -1.94
N LYS A 67 -2.61 -10.71 -2.79
CA LYS A 67 -1.78 -11.90 -2.49
C LYS A 67 -0.77 -11.68 -1.36
N VAL A 68 -0.39 -10.43 -1.13
CA VAL A 68 0.57 -10.04 -0.08
C VAL A 68 -0.10 -9.30 1.09
N ALA A 69 -1.37 -8.96 0.94
CA ALA A 69 -2.14 -8.25 1.95
C ALA A 69 -2.44 -9.13 3.15
N PRO A 70 -2.45 -8.59 4.37
CA PRO A 70 -2.98 -9.26 5.55
C PRO A 70 -4.48 -9.60 5.36
N ASN A 71 -4.94 -10.68 5.96
CA ASN A 71 -6.36 -11.01 5.95
C ASN A 71 -7.14 -10.16 6.98
N ARG A 72 -7.32 -8.88 6.66
CA ARG A 72 -8.00 -7.89 7.53
C ARG A 72 -9.44 -8.29 7.82
N ALA A 73 -10.14 -8.86 6.84
CA ALA A 73 -11.52 -9.31 7.01
C ALA A 73 -11.64 -10.38 8.11
N ALA A 74 -10.68 -11.32 8.17
CA ALA A 74 -10.66 -12.32 9.22
C ALA A 74 -10.38 -11.72 10.61
N LEU A 75 -9.52 -10.71 10.70
CA LEU A 75 -9.23 -10.00 11.96
C LEU A 75 -10.47 -9.25 12.46
N ILE A 76 -11.13 -8.51 11.57
CA ILE A 76 -12.39 -7.81 11.87
C ILE A 76 -13.48 -8.81 12.30
N GLY A 77 -13.58 -9.94 11.61
CA GLY A 77 -14.54 -10.99 11.95
C GLY A 77 -14.34 -11.56 13.36
N LYS A 78 -13.10 -11.84 13.75
CA LYS A 78 -12.76 -12.31 15.10
C LYS A 78 -13.15 -11.29 16.18
N PHE A 79 -12.84 -10.01 15.96
CA PHE A 79 -13.20 -8.95 16.89
C PHE A 79 -14.72 -8.83 17.03
N ASN A 80 -15.44 -8.72 15.91
CA ASN A 80 -16.89 -8.58 15.92
C ASN A 80 -17.58 -9.77 16.57
N GLN A 81 -17.08 -10.99 16.34
CA GLN A 81 -17.59 -12.19 16.98
C GLN A 81 -17.38 -12.14 18.49
N SER A 82 -16.23 -11.71 18.97
CA SER A 82 -15.94 -11.58 20.39
C SER A 82 -16.86 -10.54 21.07
N MET A 83 -17.06 -9.39 20.44
CA MET A 83 -17.95 -8.34 20.94
C MET A 83 -19.41 -8.82 20.97
N SER A 84 -19.86 -9.55 19.94
CA SER A 84 -21.26 -10.03 19.84
C SER A 84 -21.57 -11.20 20.78
N SER A 85 -20.58 -12.01 21.15
CA SER A 85 -20.76 -13.18 22.00
C SER A 85 -20.87 -12.82 23.50
N GLY A 86 -20.74 -11.54 23.86
CA GLY A 86 -20.76 -11.06 25.23
C GLY A 86 -19.52 -11.49 26.05
N ASN A 87 -18.51 -12.04 25.39
CA ASN A 87 -17.23 -12.37 26.02
C ASN A 87 -16.42 -11.10 26.36
N MET A 88 -16.84 -9.96 25.78
CA MET A 88 -16.41 -8.62 26.15
C MET A 88 -17.57 -7.65 25.94
N GLY A 89 -18.04 -7.03 27.02
CA GLY A 89 -19.22 -6.22 27.03
C GLY A 89 -19.07 -4.85 26.37
N ASP A 90 -17.89 -4.25 26.46
CA ASP A 90 -17.62 -2.93 25.87
C ASP A 90 -16.12 -2.64 25.75
N MET A 91 -15.78 -1.47 25.21
CA MET A 91 -14.40 -1.01 25.05
C MET A 91 -13.67 -0.79 26.39
N LYS A 92 -14.42 -0.59 27.48
CA LYS A 92 -13.82 -0.45 28.81
C LYS A 92 -13.25 -1.79 29.29
N GLU A 93 -13.98 -2.88 29.07
CA GLU A 93 -13.47 -4.22 29.36
C GLU A 93 -12.25 -4.56 28.54
N ILE A 94 -12.19 -4.13 27.27
CA ILE A 94 -11.00 -4.28 26.43
C ILE A 94 -9.82 -3.47 27.00
N GLN A 95 -10.08 -2.25 27.48
CA GLN A 95 -9.05 -1.41 28.09
C GLN A 95 -8.45 -2.05 29.35
N GLU A 96 -9.29 -2.69 30.14
CA GLU A 96 -8.92 -3.39 31.36
C GLU A 96 -8.33 -4.78 31.07
N ALA A 97 -8.53 -5.30 29.83
CA ALA A 97 -7.99 -6.57 29.44
C ALA A 97 -6.47 -6.51 29.28
N ASP A 98 -5.81 -7.56 29.73
CA ASP A 98 -4.38 -7.72 29.49
C ASP A 98 -4.08 -7.68 27.97
N LYS A 99 -3.08 -6.92 27.56
CA LYS A 99 -2.52 -6.90 26.19
C LYS A 99 -2.39 -8.32 25.61
N ARG A 100 -2.04 -9.28 26.44
CA ARG A 100 -1.94 -10.70 26.10
C ARG A 100 -3.25 -11.27 25.55
N TRP A 101 -4.41 -10.83 26.06
CA TRP A 101 -5.70 -11.29 25.57
C TRP A 101 -5.97 -10.84 24.15
N LEU A 102 -5.67 -9.58 23.80
CA LEU A 102 -5.79 -9.07 22.43
C LEU A 102 -4.92 -9.87 21.46
N CYS A 103 -3.69 -10.19 21.87
CA CYS A 103 -2.80 -11.03 21.06
C CYS A 103 -3.37 -12.45 20.86
N ILE A 104 -4.04 -13.02 21.88
CA ILE A 104 -4.71 -14.32 21.78
C ILE A 104 -5.90 -14.22 20.84
N LEU A 105 -6.72 -13.16 20.94
CA LEU A 105 -7.89 -12.96 20.09
C LEU A 105 -7.54 -12.93 18.62
N PHE A 106 -6.55 -12.14 18.23
CA PHE A 106 -6.16 -12.03 16.84
C PHE A 106 -5.30 -13.21 16.38
N GLY A 107 -4.54 -13.81 17.28
CA GLY A 107 -3.73 -15.01 17.02
C GLY A 107 -2.45 -14.70 16.24
N ILE A 108 -1.53 -15.67 16.27
CA ILE A 108 -0.28 -15.59 15.51
C ILE A 108 -0.59 -15.50 14.00
N PRO A 109 0.11 -14.65 13.24
CA PRO A 109 1.31 -13.88 13.59
C PRO A 109 1.05 -12.44 14.02
N TYR A 110 -0.16 -12.10 14.45
CA TYR A 110 -0.56 -10.75 14.78
C TYR A 110 -0.33 -10.43 16.26
N GLU A 111 0.02 -9.18 16.52
CA GLU A 111 0.04 -8.58 17.84
C GLU A 111 -0.96 -7.43 17.86
N ALA A 112 -1.52 -7.14 19.04
CA ALA A 112 -2.43 -6.03 19.21
C ALA A 112 -2.18 -5.30 20.51
N GLU A 113 -2.45 -3.99 20.50
CA GLU A 113 -2.38 -3.15 21.69
C GLU A 113 -3.55 -2.17 21.73
N TYR A 114 -3.99 -1.86 22.94
CA TYR A 114 -4.98 -0.85 23.23
C TYR A 114 -4.29 0.48 23.55
N GLN A 115 -4.80 1.56 23.01
CA GLN A 115 -4.28 2.91 23.24
C GLN A 115 -5.40 3.93 23.46
N GLY A 116 -5.20 4.87 24.37
CA GLY A 116 -6.11 5.96 24.65
C GLY A 116 -7.21 5.65 25.64
N GLU A 117 -8.10 6.61 25.87
CA GLU A 117 -9.23 6.53 26.79
C GLU A 117 -10.50 7.10 26.17
N GLY A 118 -11.67 6.60 26.59
CA GLY A 118 -12.96 7.08 26.17
C GLY A 118 -13.20 6.95 24.65
N THR A 119 -13.87 7.94 24.07
CA THR A 119 -14.25 7.93 22.64
C THR A 119 -13.09 8.01 21.66
N GLY A 120 -11.88 8.31 22.13
CA GLY A 120 -10.67 8.33 21.31
C GLY A 120 -9.83 7.04 21.40
N SER A 121 -10.33 6.05 22.18
CA SER A 121 -9.59 4.80 22.35
C SER A 121 -9.52 3.99 21.05
N ALA A 122 -8.41 3.32 20.85
CA ALA A 122 -8.15 2.54 19.66
C ALA A 122 -7.45 1.20 19.98
N ILE A 123 -7.68 0.22 19.10
CA ILE A 123 -6.95 -1.04 19.08
C ILE A 123 -6.13 -1.04 17.82
N HIS A 124 -4.82 -1.13 17.98
CA HIS A 124 -3.87 -1.23 16.88
C HIS A 124 -3.44 -2.68 16.70
N ILE A 125 -3.47 -3.17 15.48
CA ILE A 125 -3.10 -4.54 15.15
C ILE A 125 -1.90 -4.52 14.22
N TYR A 126 -0.85 -5.24 14.62
CA TYR A 126 0.44 -5.30 13.92
C TYR A 126 0.70 -6.70 13.37
N ASN A 127 1.36 -6.77 12.23
CA ASN A 127 1.87 -8.02 11.68
C ASN A 127 3.18 -8.43 12.38
N LYS A 128 3.70 -9.64 12.04
CA LYS A 128 4.97 -10.16 12.56
C LYS A 128 6.17 -9.23 12.34
N GLY A 129 6.10 -8.36 11.36
CA GLY A 129 7.15 -7.36 11.05
C GLY A 129 7.02 -6.07 11.85
N GLY A 130 6.04 -5.97 12.76
CA GLY A 130 5.77 -4.77 13.55
C GLY A 130 5.10 -3.65 12.73
N GLU A 131 4.55 -3.95 11.55
CA GLU A 131 3.80 -2.99 10.75
C GLU A 131 2.34 -3.01 11.19
N GLU A 132 1.78 -1.84 11.46
CA GLU A 132 0.34 -1.70 11.71
C GLU A 132 -0.44 -2.07 10.45
N VAL A 133 -1.38 -2.99 10.57
CA VAL A 133 -2.19 -3.50 9.45
C VAL A 133 -3.64 -3.07 9.54
N LEU A 134 -4.11 -2.77 10.77
CA LEU A 134 -5.50 -2.47 11.03
C LEU A 134 -5.62 -1.70 12.35
N THR A 135 -6.50 -0.71 12.40
CA THR A 135 -6.86 0.02 13.61
C THR A 135 -8.37 0.02 13.77
N TYR A 136 -8.85 -0.28 14.96
CA TYR A 136 -10.22 0.01 15.35
C TYR A 136 -10.25 1.22 16.26
N THR A 137 -11.03 2.24 15.95
CA THR A 137 -11.22 3.41 16.80
C THR A 137 -12.68 3.46 17.26
N GLN A 138 -12.90 3.59 18.56
CA GLN A 138 -14.24 3.67 19.12
C GLN A 138 -15.00 4.86 18.54
N GLY A 139 -16.21 4.62 18.05
CA GLY A 139 -17.07 5.63 17.43
C GLY A 139 -16.74 5.96 15.97
N VAL A 140 -15.59 5.50 15.44
CA VAL A 140 -15.18 5.70 14.05
C VAL A 140 -15.23 4.40 13.25
N GLY A 141 -14.79 3.28 13.87
CA GLY A 141 -14.74 1.98 13.23
C GLY A 141 -13.33 1.56 12.78
N TRP A 142 -13.30 0.70 11.78
CA TRP A 142 -12.07 0.10 11.25
C TRP A 142 -11.37 0.98 10.23
N HIS A 143 -10.05 1.05 10.34
CA HIS A 143 -9.16 1.72 9.39
C HIS A 143 -8.04 0.78 8.97
N GLU A 144 -7.94 0.51 7.68
CA GLU A 144 -6.90 -0.36 7.11
C GLU A 144 -5.62 0.43 6.86
N LYS A 145 -4.48 -0.18 7.16
CA LYS A 145 -3.14 0.36 6.90
C LYS A 145 -2.45 -0.51 5.86
N GLU A 146 -1.92 0.11 4.81
CA GLU A 146 -1.09 -0.60 3.84
C GLU A 146 0.28 -0.97 4.44
N THR A 147 0.68 -2.22 4.24
CA THR A 147 2.01 -2.70 4.59
C THR A 147 3.03 -2.29 3.52
N LYS A 148 4.32 -2.34 3.87
CA LYS A 148 5.41 -2.15 2.89
C LYS A 148 5.35 -3.16 1.74
N ALA A 149 4.84 -4.38 2.01
CA ALA A 149 4.65 -5.39 0.99
C ALA A 149 3.59 -4.97 -0.04
N GLU A 150 2.44 -4.50 0.42
CA GLU A 150 1.37 -4.01 -0.44
C GLU A 150 1.83 -2.80 -1.26
N THR A 151 2.41 -1.80 -0.60
CA THR A 151 2.95 -0.59 -1.24
C THR A 151 4.04 -0.94 -2.27
N GLY A 152 4.92 -1.91 -1.96
CA GLY A 152 5.99 -2.34 -2.85
C GLY A 152 5.45 -3.01 -4.11
N VAL A 153 4.52 -3.96 -3.98
CA VAL A 153 3.85 -4.61 -5.13
C VAL A 153 3.06 -3.59 -5.93
N HIS A 154 2.33 -2.71 -5.26
CA HIS A 154 1.56 -1.63 -5.88
C HIS A 154 2.42 -0.74 -6.77
N SER A 155 3.57 -0.30 -6.24
CA SER A 155 4.52 0.56 -6.94
C SER A 155 5.18 -0.17 -8.13
N ALA A 156 5.55 -1.44 -7.96
CA ALA A 156 6.15 -2.24 -9.03
C ALA A 156 5.19 -2.44 -10.21
N LEU A 157 3.92 -2.76 -9.93
CA LEU A 157 2.88 -2.91 -10.96
C LEU A 157 2.61 -1.59 -11.70
N LYS A 158 2.52 -0.48 -10.95
CA LYS A 158 2.27 0.84 -11.51
C LYS A 158 3.44 1.29 -12.41
N LEU A 159 4.67 1.07 -11.98
CA LEU A 159 5.86 1.42 -12.77
C LEU A 159 5.92 0.62 -14.07
N ALA A 160 5.74 -0.71 -14.00
CA ALA A 160 5.74 -1.57 -15.18
C ALA A 160 4.66 -1.17 -16.19
N TYR A 161 3.45 -0.84 -15.70
CA TYR A 161 2.37 -0.35 -16.56
C TYR A 161 2.71 1.01 -17.19
N TYR A 162 3.23 1.94 -16.41
CA TYR A 162 3.62 3.26 -16.88
C TYR A 162 4.63 3.18 -18.03
N GLU A 163 5.70 2.42 -17.84
CA GLU A 163 6.73 2.22 -18.86
C GLU A 163 6.13 1.62 -20.15
N ALA A 164 5.38 0.52 -20.03
CA ALA A 164 4.78 -0.15 -21.16
C ALA A 164 3.74 0.75 -21.90
N TYR A 165 2.95 1.53 -21.15
CA TYR A 165 1.98 2.46 -21.73
C TYR A 165 2.66 3.58 -22.52
N HIS A 166 3.71 4.18 -21.97
CA HIS A 166 4.45 5.24 -22.66
C HIS A 166 5.17 4.73 -23.91
N ASP A 167 5.75 3.53 -23.86
CA ASP A 167 6.35 2.91 -25.03
C ASP A 167 5.33 2.64 -26.13
N ALA A 168 4.16 2.12 -25.77
CA ALA A 168 3.07 1.91 -26.72
C ALA A 168 2.56 3.24 -27.33
N ARG A 169 2.37 4.28 -26.52
CA ARG A 169 1.98 5.63 -27.01
C ARG A 169 3.03 6.23 -27.94
N LYS A 170 4.30 6.07 -27.63
CA LYS A 170 5.39 6.54 -28.48
C LYS A 170 5.39 5.81 -29.83
N ALA A 171 5.18 4.49 -29.83
CA ALA A 171 5.10 3.70 -31.06
C ALA A 171 3.91 4.12 -31.96
N LEU A 172 2.75 4.38 -31.37
CA LEU A 172 1.56 4.88 -32.07
C LEU A 172 1.83 6.25 -32.72
N ASN A 173 2.49 7.16 -31.99
CA ASN A 173 2.78 8.50 -32.50
C ASN A 173 3.86 8.50 -33.61
N THR A 174 4.84 7.57 -33.56
CA THR A 174 5.84 7.43 -34.61
C THR A 174 5.28 6.75 -35.86
N GLY A 175 4.31 5.82 -35.71
CA GLY A 175 3.62 5.19 -36.83
C GLY A 175 2.72 6.12 -37.63
N THR A 176 2.23 7.20 -37.01
CA THR A 176 1.41 8.23 -37.70
C THR A 176 2.25 9.27 -38.46
N ASN A 177 3.56 9.29 -38.28
CA ASN A 177 4.46 10.23 -38.97
C ASN A 177 5.12 9.67 -40.24
N VAL A 178 4.73 8.51 -40.73
CA VAL A 178 5.25 7.92 -41.97
C VAL A 178 4.11 7.83 -42.99
N GLU A 179 3.71 8.97 -43.52
CA GLU A 179 3.26 9.22 -44.90
C GLU A 179 2.78 10.64 -45.02
N ILE A 180 3.70 11.60 -44.92
CA ILE A 180 3.58 12.85 -45.68
C ILE A 180 4.74 12.80 -46.67
N THR A 181 4.58 11.97 -47.70
CA THR A 181 5.28 12.15 -48.95
C THR A 181 4.86 13.47 -49.55
N ASN A 182 5.85 14.29 -49.84
CA ASN A 182 5.75 15.54 -50.56
C ASN A 182 4.89 15.39 -51.83
N GLU A 183 3.62 15.77 -51.79
CA GLU A 183 2.89 16.23 -52.93
C GLU A 183 2.01 17.40 -52.48
N ASN A 184 2.46 18.59 -52.83
CA ASN A 184 1.74 19.85 -52.99
C ASN A 184 0.43 20.01 -52.21
N VAL A 185 0.48 20.46 -50.99
CA VAL A 185 -0.66 21.16 -50.38
C VAL A 185 -0.30 22.64 -50.27
N VAL A 186 -0.76 23.40 -51.25
CA VAL A 186 -0.90 24.85 -51.17
C VAL A 186 -1.97 25.13 -50.11
N VAL A 187 -1.56 25.42 -48.88
CA VAL A 187 -2.49 25.91 -47.87
C VAL A 187 -2.71 27.41 -48.14
N GLN A 188 -3.81 27.71 -48.82
CA GLN A 188 -4.36 29.06 -48.81
C GLN A 188 -4.97 29.33 -47.45
N SER A 189 -4.25 30.09 -46.64
CA SER A 189 -4.77 30.66 -45.39
C SER A 189 -5.63 31.88 -45.73
N ASN A 190 -6.94 31.68 -45.82
CA ASN A 190 -7.89 32.80 -45.83
C ASN A 190 -8.32 33.03 -44.36
N PHE A 191 -7.60 33.87 -43.67
CA PHE A 191 -8.11 34.55 -42.48
C PHE A 191 -8.65 35.91 -42.89
N ASP A 192 -9.94 35.97 -43.17
CA ASP A 192 -10.69 37.24 -43.28
C ASP A 192 -11.03 37.68 -41.84
N MET A 193 -10.26 38.62 -41.33
CA MET A 193 -10.71 39.47 -40.23
C MET A 193 -11.53 40.59 -40.79
N LYS A 194 -12.84 40.58 -40.56
CA LYS A 194 -13.69 41.77 -40.68
C LYS A 194 -13.97 42.35 -39.31
N ALA A 195 -13.70 43.63 -39.22
CA ALA A 195 -13.93 44.55 -38.13
C ALA A 195 -15.40 44.64 -37.67
#